data_54a67ce6f2532bede63abb856f31be37
#
_entry.id   54a67ce6f2532bede63abb856f31be37
#
_cell.length_a   1.000
_cell.length_b   1.000
_cell.length_c   1.000
_cell.angle_alpha   90.00
_cell.angle_beta   90.00
_cell.angle_gamma   90.00
#
_symmetry.space_group_name_H-M   'P 1'
#
loop_
_entity.id
_entity.type
_entity.pdbx_description
1 polymer ?
#
loop_
_entity_poly.entity_id
_entity_poly.type
_entity_poly.pdbx_seq_one_letter_code
_entity_poly.pdbx_strand_id
1 'polypeptide(L)'
;MTASELHSRLPTLVAQRPVCVLGSAVIDVIADAYSLPWRGCDIELQQQSVNIGGCALNIALTLSRLGVASKNALPIGQGTWADIIRASLNKQGITSEIHTNSGDNGWCLALVEPDGERTFMSFRGVEHQWNQQWLDKLQLAPGTLLSLSGYQLAGPCADLLVNWLESLDAVTAFIDFGPRIADIPAALLARIMACKPIVSLNRQEAAVAAEGLKVAGDDIEGICRAWLERYDSPLIVRLDKQGAWYGSHTAIGRVAPFPAIVLDTIGAGDSHAGGTLAGLAAGWSLADAVSLGNAVASYVVSHRGGDCAPHLEQLNEALLLADENV
;
A
#
# COMPACT_ATOMS: atom_id res chain seq x y z
N MET A 1 9.01 19.60 -1.03
CA MET A 1 7.79 20.47 -1.06
C MET A 1 7.43 20.77 0.39
N THR A 2 7.19 22.04 0.71
CA THR A 2 6.70 22.48 2.02
C THR A 2 5.20 22.24 2.15
N ALA A 3 4.63 22.43 3.35
CA ALA A 3 3.18 22.30 3.55
C ALA A 3 2.40 23.33 2.71
N SER A 4 2.86 24.58 2.68
CA SER A 4 2.29 25.67 1.86
C SER A 4 2.35 25.39 0.35
N GLU A 5 3.48 24.89 -0.14
CA GLU A 5 3.61 24.48 -1.55
C GLU A 5 2.67 23.33 -1.90
N LEU A 6 2.54 22.33 -1.03
CA LEU A 6 1.63 21.22 -1.24
C LEU A 6 0.16 21.67 -1.17
N HIS A 7 -0.19 22.49 -0.16
CA HIS A 7 -1.51 23.09 -0.02
C HIS A 7 -1.92 23.82 -1.31
N SER A 8 -1.05 24.70 -1.82
CA SER A 8 -1.31 25.45 -3.06
C SER A 8 -1.46 24.57 -4.30
N ARG A 9 -0.91 23.36 -4.26
CA ARG A 9 -0.96 22.40 -5.36
C ARG A 9 -2.18 21.45 -5.30
N LEU A 10 -2.78 21.22 -4.13
CA LEU A 10 -3.94 20.33 -3.98
C LEU A 10 -5.09 20.60 -4.97
N PRO A 11 -5.42 21.86 -5.35
CA PRO A 11 -6.45 22.11 -6.38
C PRO A 11 -6.15 21.49 -7.75
N THR A 12 -4.88 21.15 -8.03
CA THR A 12 -4.47 20.48 -9.27
C THR A 12 -4.52 18.94 -9.17
N LEU A 13 -4.97 18.39 -8.05
CA LEU A 13 -5.08 16.95 -7.84
C LEU A 13 -6.32 16.40 -8.58
N VAL A 14 -6.24 16.42 -9.89
CA VAL A 14 -7.28 15.92 -10.80
C VAL A 14 -6.69 14.79 -11.63
N ALA A 15 -7.27 13.60 -11.48
CA ALA A 15 -6.76 12.42 -12.17
C ALA A 15 -6.83 12.57 -13.70
N GLN A 16 -5.69 12.44 -14.35
CA GLN A 16 -5.49 12.41 -15.81
C GLN A 16 -5.23 10.99 -16.31
N ARG A 17 -4.87 10.09 -15.42
CA ARG A 17 -4.58 8.68 -15.69
C ARG A 17 -5.53 7.80 -14.88
N PRO A 18 -6.07 6.71 -15.44
CA PRO A 18 -6.84 5.73 -14.70
C PRO A 18 -5.98 5.06 -13.61
N VAL A 19 -6.60 4.70 -12.50
CA VAL A 19 -5.97 3.91 -11.44
C VAL A 19 -6.73 2.62 -11.26
N CYS A 20 -6.00 1.50 -11.17
CA CYS A 20 -6.53 0.20 -10.78
C CYS A 20 -5.82 -0.27 -9.52
N VAL A 21 -6.58 -0.68 -8.51
CA VAL A 21 -6.05 -1.23 -7.27
C VAL A 21 -6.40 -2.70 -7.20
N LEU A 22 -5.39 -3.57 -7.23
CA LEU A 22 -5.55 -5.02 -7.19
C LEU A 22 -4.96 -5.58 -5.89
N GLY A 23 -5.76 -6.35 -5.16
CA GLY A 23 -5.28 -7.00 -3.95
C GLY A 23 -6.39 -7.38 -2.99
N SER A 24 -6.11 -7.34 -1.69
CA SER A 24 -6.99 -7.85 -0.65
C SER A 24 -7.79 -6.78 0.07
N ALA A 25 -9.02 -7.17 0.42
CA ALA A 25 -9.79 -6.62 1.52
C ALA A 25 -10.00 -7.78 2.52
N VAL A 26 -9.59 -7.58 3.76
CA VAL A 26 -9.58 -8.61 4.81
C VAL A 26 -10.12 -8.04 6.12
N ILE A 27 -10.34 -8.91 7.09
CA ILE A 27 -10.72 -8.51 8.46
C ILE A 27 -9.50 -8.64 9.37
N ASP A 28 -9.23 -7.61 10.17
CA ASP A 28 -8.23 -7.62 11.21
C ASP A 28 -8.94 -7.68 12.59
N VAL A 29 -8.82 -8.80 13.25
CA VAL A 29 -9.28 -9.00 14.63
C VAL A 29 -8.10 -8.70 15.55
N ILE A 30 -8.21 -7.66 16.35
CA ILE A 30 -7.18 -7.29 17.33
C ILE A 30 -7.60 -7.78 18.70
N ALA A 31 -6.72 -8.49 19.37
CA ALA A 31 -6.96 -9.04 20.68
C ALA A 31 -5.73 -8.91 21.58
N ASP A 32 -5.96 -8.54 22.85
CA ASP A 32 -4.92 -8.59 23.87
C ASP A 32 -4.64 -10.03 24.27
N ALA A 33 -3.36 -10.35 24.35
CA ALA A 33 -2.84 -11.61 24.84
C ALA A 33 -1.86 -11.35 25.97
N TYR A 34 -1.96 -12.08 27.07
CA TYR A 34 -0.97 -12.01 28.15
C TYR A 34 0.38 -12.64 27.78
N SER A 35 0.38 -13.54 26.77
CA SER A 35 1.55 -14.15 26.15
C SER A 35 1.17 -14.76 24.81
N LEU A 36 2.18 -15.04 23.98
CA LEU A 36 1.93 -15.81 22.76
C LEU A 36 1.53 -17.26 23.11
N PRO A 37 0.64 -17.87 22.30
CA PRO A 37 0.25 -19.25 22.48
C PRO A 37 1.43 -20.21 22.24
N TRP A 38 1.52 -21.25 23.08
CA TRP A 38 2.49 -22.34 22.93
C TRP A 38 1.76 -23.65 22.64
N ARG A 39 2.49 -24.65 22.20
CA ARG A 39 1.93 -25.95 21.84
C ARG A 39 1.15 -26.59 22.99
N GLY A 40 -0.15 -26.85 22.76
CA GLY A 40 -1.03 -27.50 23.74
C GLY A 40 -1.61 -26.56 24.79
N CYS A 41 -1.42 -25.23 24.66
CA CYS A 41 -2.06 -24.28 25.54
C CYS A 41 -3.54 -24.07 25.19
N ASP A 42 -4.27 -23.58 26.19
CA ASP A 42 -5.59 -22.97 26.08
C ASP A 42 -5.48 -21.59 26.73
N ILE A 43 -5.64 -20.54 25.94
CA ILE A 43 -5.53 -19.17 26.43
C ILE A 43 -6.77 -18.36 26.07
N GLU A 44 -7.20 -17.53 27.01
CA GLU A 44 -8.26 -16.56 26.76
C GLU A 44 -7.67 -15.27 26.23
N LEU A 45 -8.29 -14.71 25.19
CA LEU A 45 -7.93 -13.45 24.58
C LEU A 45 -9.02 -12.43 24.84
N GLN A 46 -8.63 -11.18 25.06
CA GLN A 46 -9.59 -10.10 25.14
C GLN A 46 -9.66 -9.38 23.78
N GLN A 47 -10.79 -9.56 23.08
CA GLN A 47 -11.00 -8.86 21.80
C GLN A 47 -11.07 -7.35 22.02
N GLN A 48 -10.22 -6.60 21.33
CA GLN A 48 -10.19 -5.14 21.33
C GLN A 48 -11.07 -4.55 20.24
N SER A 49 -10.87 -5.04 18.99
CA SER A 49 -11.61 -4.53 17.84
C SER A 49 -11.66 -5.54 16.72
N VAL A 50 -12.61 -5.32 15.80
CA VAL A 50 -12.68 -5.93 14.49
C VAL A 50 -12.66 -4.81 13.47
N ASN A 51 -11.60 -4.73 12.71
CA ASN A 51 -11.39 -3.69 11.71
C ASN A 51 -11.38 -4.31 10.32
N ILE A 52 -11.65 -3.49 9.32
CA ILE A 52 -11.48 -3.89 7.94
C ILE A 52 -10.14 -3.33 7.48
N GLY A 53 -9.33 -4.18 6.88
CA GLY A 53 -7.99 -3.86 6.43
C GLY A 53 -7.67 -4.50 5.08
N GLY A 54 -6.37 -4.58 4.82
CA GLY A 54 -5.80 -5.05 3.58
C GLY A 54 -5.21 -3.90 2.77
N CYS A 55 -3.95 -4.09 2.32
CA CYS A 55 -3.19 -3.03 1.66
C CYS A 55 -3.95 -2.40 0.49
N ALA A 56 -4.58 -3.21 -0.35
CA ALA A 56 -5.32 -2.71 -1.50
C ALA A 56 -6.57 -1.91 -1.09
N LEU A 57 -7.29 -2.35 -0.06
CA LEU A 57 -8.43 -1.59 0.45
C LEU A 57 -7.99 -0.25 1.02
N ASN A 58 -6.92 -0.20 1.81
CA ASN A 58 -6.40 1.03 2.38
C ASN A 58 -5.96 2.03 1.29
N ILE A 59 -5.35 1.53 0.19
CA ILE A 59 -5.01 2.34 -0.99
C ILE A 59 -6.27 2.86 -1.67
N ALA A 60 -7.28 2.01 -1.90
CA ALA A 60 -8.53 2.41 -2.54
C ALA A 60 -9.30 3.45 -1.71
N LEU A 61 -9.32 3.30 -0.38
CA LEU A 61 -9.86 4.28 0.56
C LEU A 61 -9.15 5.63 0.46
N THR A 62 -7.83 5.61 0.46
CA THR A 62 -7.01 6.81 0.34
C THR A 62 -7.31 7.54 -0.97
N LEU A 63 -7.31 6.85 -2.10
CA LEU A 63 -7.64 7.41 -3.41
C LEU A 63 -9.04 8.04 -3.43
N SER A 64 -10.04 7.30 -2.93
CA SER A 64 -11.43 7.77 -2.87
C SER A 64 -11.57 9.05 -2.05
N ARG A 65 -10.95 9.10 -0.87
CA ARG A 65 -11.00 10.27 0.03
C ARG A 65 -10.25 11.48 -0.52
N LEU A 66 -9.22 11.26 -1.33
CA LEU A 66 -8.52 12.31 -2.06
C LEU A 66 -9.25 12.73 -3.36
N GLY A 67 -10.43 12.17 -3.65
CA GLY A 67 -11.21 12.50 -4.84
C GLY A 67 -10.68 11.86 -6.14
N VAL A 68 -9.81 10.85 -6.04
CA VAL A 68 -9.27 10.11 -7.20
C VAL A 68 -10.04 8.81 -7.38
N ALA A 69 -10.77 8.70 -8.48
CA ALA A 69 -11.50 7.48 -8.81
C ALA A 69 -10.54 6.33 -9.14
N SER A 70 -10.84 5.13 -8.64
CA SER A 70 -10.09 3.92 -8.94
C SER A 70 -11.02 2.76 -9.31
N LYS A 71 -10.55 1.91 -10.21
CA LYS A 71 -11.11 0.58 -10.44
C LYS A 71 -10.52 -0.35 -9.38
N ASN A 72 -11.37 -0.98 -8.57
CA ASN A 72 -10.88 -1.78 -7.45
C ASN A 72 -11.14 -3.26 -7.73
N ALA A 73 -10.07 -4.01 -7.89
CA ALA A 73 -10.07 -5.47 -8.02
C ALA A 73 -9.79 -6.09 -6.64
N LEU A 74 -10.80 -6.04 -5.78
CA LEU A 74 -10.77 -6.59 -4.42
C LEU A 74 -11.71 -7.80 -4.39
N PRO A 75 -11.22 -9.05 -4.44
CA PRO A 75 -12.11 -10.20 -4.40
C PRO A 75 -12.96 -10.21 -3.15
N ILE A 76 -14.29 -10.16 -3.32
CA ILE A 76 -15.26 -10.22 -2.24
C ILE A 76 -16.02 -11.54 -2.35
N GLY A 77 -15.92 -12.33 -1.30
CA GLY A 77 -16.53 -13.65 -1.20
C GLY A 77 -17.97 -13.65 -0.73
N GLN A 78 -18.34 -14.78 -0.15
CA GLN A 78 -19.62 -15.02 0.50
C GLN A 78 -19.37 -15.67 1.86
N GLY A 79 -19.86 -15.05 2.92
CA GLY A 79 -19.71 -15.49 4.30
C GLY A 79 -19.69 -14.31 5.26
N THR A 80 -19.42 -14.58 6.53
CA THR A 80 -19.48 -13.58 7.61
C THR A 80 -18.52 -12.42 7.37
N TRP A 81 -17.28 -12.72 6.99
CA TRP A 81 -16.27 -11.68 6.78
C TRP A 81 -16.54 -10.89 5.50
N ALA A 82 -16.94 -11.58 4.43
CA ALA A 82 -17.33 -10.92 3.18
C ALA A 82 -18.51 -9.97 3.37
N ASP A 83 -19.49 -10.30 4.22
CA ASP A 83 -20.66 -9.46 4.49
C ASP A 83 -20.24 -8.17 5.23
N ILE A 84 -19.34 -8.28 6.21
CA ILE A 84 -18.79 -7.13 6.94
C ILE A 84 -18.00 -6.22 5.98
N ILE A 85 -17.14 -6.80 5.16
CA ILE A 85 -16.36 -6.05 4.17
C ILE A 85 -17.30 -5.35 3.19
N ARG A 86 -18.28 -6.05 2.63
CA ARG A 86 -19.25 -5.49 1.68
C ARG A 86 -20.04 -4.33 2.27
N ALA A 87 -20.49 -4.47 3.52
CA ALA A 87 -21.21 -3.40 4.22
C ALA A 87 -20.35 -2.14 4.38
N SER A 88 -19.08 -2.31 4.70
CA SER A 88 -18.14 -1.19 4.84
C SER A 88 -17.81 -0.54 3.49
N LEU A 89 -17.52 -1.32 2.46
CA LEU A 89 -17.28 -0.79 1.11
C LEU A 89 -18.47 0.06 0.64
N ASN A 90 -19.70 -0.43 0.83
CA ASN A 90 -20.93 0.30 0.48
C ASN A 90 -21.04 1.62 1.26
N LYS A 91 -20.75 1.60 2.57
CA LYS A 91 -20.78 2.82 3.40
C LYS A 91 -19.77 3.87 2.92
N GLN A 92 -18.66 3.45 2.36
CA GLN A 92 -17.58 4.32 1.88
C GLN A 92 -17.67 4.63 0.38
N GLY A 93 -18.72 4.15 -0.30
CA GLY A 93 -18.93 4.38 -1.74
C GLY A 93 -17.88 3.69 -2.62
N ILE A 94 -17.21 2.64 -2.11
CA ILE A 94 -16.22 1.87 -2.85
C ILE A 94 -16.89 0.63 -3.43
N THR A 95 -16.67 0.39 -4.71
CA THR A 95 -17.13 -0.82 -5.41
C THR A 95 -15.95 -1.72 -5.75
N SER A 96 -16.18 -3.02 -5.79
CA SER A 96 -15.21 -3.98 -6.31
C SER A 96 -15.70 -4.62 -7.61
N GLU A 97 -14.79 -4.85 -8.55
CA GLU A 97 -15.06 -5.56 -9.82
C GLU A 97 -15.17 -7.07 -9.64
N ILE A 98 -14.69 -7.63 -8.51
CA ILE A 98 -14.55 -9.06 -8.33
C ILE A 98 -15.44 -9.55 -7.18
N HIS A 99 -16.45 -10.32 -7.55
CA HIS A 99 -17.33 -11.01 -6.62
C HIS A 99 -17.33 -12.50 -6.90
N THR A 100 -17.32 -13.32 -5.85
CA THR A 100 -17.31 -14.79 -5.96
C THR A 100 -18.14 -15.43 -4.83
N ASN A 101 -18.59 -16.63 -5.09
CA ASN A 101 -19.26 -17.47 -4.09
C ASN A 101 -18.42 -18.71 -3.70
N SER A 102 -17.13 -18.70 -4.05
CA SER A 102 -16.22 -19.83 -3.79
C SER A 102 -15.74 -19.94 -2.34
N GLY A 103 -16.08 -18.98 -1.48
CA GLY A 103 -15.68 -18.96 -0.07
C GLY A 103 -15.77 -17.58 0.55
N ASP A 104 -15.33 -17.46 1.79
CA ASP A 104 -15.30 -16.19 2.54
C ASP A 104 -13.97 -15.43 2.30
N ASN A 105 -13.94 -14.18 2.67
CA ASN A 105 -12.72 -13.39 2.71
C ASN A 105 -11.79 -13.84 3.85
N GLY A 106 -10.50 -13.63 3.67
CA GLY A 106 -9.50 -13.87 4.69
C GLY A 106 -9.62 -12.93 5.88
N TRP A 107 -8.99 -13.33 6.96
CA TRP A 107 -8.90 -12.52 8.17
C TRP A 107 -7.56 -12.73 8.88
N CYS A 108 -7.22 -11.82 9.73
CA CYS A 108 -6.00 -11.86 10.51
C CYS A 108 -6.34 -11.69 11.99
N LEU A 109 -5.71 -12.48 12.85
CA LEU A 109 -5.70 -12.27 14.29
C LEU A 109 -4.38 -11.59 14.66
N ALA A 110 -4.46 -10.36 15.14
CA ALA A 110 -3.34 -9.63 15.70
C ALA A 110 -3.36 -9.77 17.22
N LEU A 111 -2.41 -10.51 17.78
CA LEU A 111 -2.20 -10.61 19.21
C LEU A 111 -1.31 -9.46 19.66
N VAL A 112 -1.78 -8.69 20.66
CA VAL A 112 -1.05 -7.59 21.26
C VAL A 112 -0.60 -8.02 22.65
N GLU A 113 0.70 -8.10 22.87
CA GLU A 113 1.30 -8.45 24.15
C GLU A 113 1.40 -7.21 25.07
N PRO A 114 1.60 -7.38 26.41
CA PRO A 114 1.62 -6.26 27.36
C PRO A 114 2.69 -5.20 27.11
N ASP A 115 3.75 -5.54 26.39
CA ASP A 115 4.82 -4.63 25.95
C ASP A 115 4.50 -3.87 24.66
N GLY A 116 3.34 -4.19 24.03
CA GLY A 116 2.86 -3.59 22.80
C GLY A 116 3.33 -4.30 21.52
N GLU A 117 4.14 -5.36 21.65
CA GLU A 117 4.50 -6.19 20.48
C GLU A 117 3.28 -6.86 19.87
N ARG A 118 3.30 -7.01 18.55
CA ARG A 118 2.19 -7.58 17.81
C ARG A 118 2.63 -8.80 17.01
N THR A 119 1.89 -9.90 17.20
CA THR A 119 2.05 -11.13 16.41
C THR A 119 0.82 -11.38 15.58
N PHE A 120 1.01 -11.63 14.29
CA PHE A 120 -0.07 -11.79 13.33
C PHE A 120 -0.24 -13.24 12.89
N MET A 121 -1.48 -13.75 12.94
CA MET A 121 -1.87 -15.05 12.40
C MET A 121 -2.93 -14.84 11.32
N SER A 122 -2.56 -15.06 10.05
CA SER A 122 -3.41 -14.77 8.91
C SER A 122 -4.06 -16.04 8.33
N PHE A 123 -5.35 -15.93 8.05
CA PHE A 123 -6.16 -16.94 7.37
C PHE A 123 -6.49 -16.44 5.97
N ARG A 124 -6.02 -17.17 4.96
CA ARG A 124 -6.27 -16.83 3.55
C ARG A 124 -7.70 -17.12 3.15
N GLY A 125 -8.32 -16.20 2.43
CA GLY A 125 -9.63 -16.35 1.83
C GLY A 125 -9.61 -16.23 0.30
N VAL A 126 -10.72 -15.79 -0.25
CA VAL A 126 -10.91 -15.65 -1.71
C VAL A 126 -9.96 -14.65 -2.36
N GLU A 127 -9.43 -13.69 -1.62
CA GLU A 127 -8.46 -12.69 -2.10
C GLU A 127 -7.13 -13.30 -2.56
N HIS A 128 -6.93 -14.60 -2.32
CA HIS A 128 -5.79 -15.38 -2.81
C HIS A 128 -6.14 -16.35 -3.95
N GLN A 129 -7.39 -16.34 -4.46
CA GLN A 129 -7.88 -17.29 -5.46
C GLN A 129 -7.96 -16.68 -6.87
N TRP A 130 -6.99 -15.83 -7.22
CA TRP A 130 -6.92 -15.18 -8.54
C TRP A 130 -6.99 -16.22 -9.66
N ASN A 131 -7.69 -15.85 -10.73
CA ASN A 131 -7.83 -16.66 -11.94
C ASN A 131 -7.92 -15.75 -13.18
N GLN A 132 -7.70 -16.34 -14.34
CA GLN A 132 -7.69 -15.60 -15.61
C GLN A 132 -9.01 -14.87 -15.87
N GLN A 133 -10.14 -15.49 -15.54
CA GLN A 133 -11.47 -14.89 -15.78
C GLN A 133 -11.66 -13.58 -14.99
N TRP A 134 -11.11 -13.47 -13.78
CA TRP A 134 -11.16 -12.24 -12.99
C TRP A 134 -10.26 -11.16 -13.59
N LEU A 135 -9.07 -11.54 -14.05
CA LEU A 135 -8.13 -10.61 -14.67
C LEU A 135 -8.66 -10.06 -16.01
N ASP A 136 -9.29 -10.92 -16.81
CA ASP A 136 -9.88 -10.53 -18.10
C ASP A 136 -11.02 -9.50 -17.93
N LYS A 137 -11.74 -9.52 -16.81
CA LYS A 137 -12.80 -8.53 -16.51
C LYS A 137 -12.25 -7.13 -16.30
N LEU A 138 -10.99 -6.98 -15.88
CA LEU A 138 -10.46 -5.69 -15.49
C LEU A 138 -10.31 -4.72 -16.67
N GLN A 139 -10.00 -5.21 -17.86
CA GLN A 139 -9.92 -4.42 -19.10
C GLN A 139 -9.27 -3.05 -18.86
N LEU A 140 -7.97 -3.07 -18.49
CA LEU A 140 -7.25 -1.84 -18.17
C LEU A 140 -7.01 -0.99 -19.40
N ALA A 141 -7.35 0.29 -19.30
CA ALA A 141 -7.08 1.26 -20.37
C ALA A 141 -5.58 1.59 -20.47
N PRO A 142 -5.06 1.96 -21.64
CA PRO A 142 -3.72 2.50 -21.77
C PRO A 142 -3.47 3.67 -20.81
N GLY A 143 -2.29 3.73 -20.22
CA GLY A 143 -1.93 4.75 -19.24
C GLY A 143 -2.35 4.42 -17.80
N THR A 144 -3.04 3.32 -17.55
CA THR A 144 -3.45 2.92 -16.20
C THR A 144 -2.23 2.76 -15.26
N LEU A 145 -2.38 3.31 -14.05
CA LEU A 145 -1.53 2.99 -12.89
C LEU A 145 -2.13 1.79 -12.18
N LEU A 146 -1.42 0.66 -12.14
CA LEU A 146 -1.87 -0.59 -11.51
C LEU A 146 -1.15 -0.80 -10.19
N SER A 147 -1.87 -0.71 -9.07
CA SER A 147 -1.32 -1.01 -7.75
C SER A 147 -1.37 -2.50 -7.46
N LEU A 148 -0.24 -3.06 -7.03
CA LEU A 148 -0.05 -4.44 -6.60
C LEU A 148 0.78 -4.48 -5.31
N SER A 149 0.59 -5.51 -4.49
CA SER A 149 1.39 -5.71 -3.28
C SER A 149 2.20 -7.01 -3.33
N GLY A 150 3.26 -7.06 -2.54
CA GLY A 150 4.05 -8.27 -2.35
C GLY A 150 3.24 -9.44 -1.78
N TYR A 151 2.17 -9.17 -1.04
CA TYR A 151 1.27 -10.22 -0.56
C TYR A 151 0.63 -11.00 -1.70
N GLN A 152 0.32 -10.34 -2.82
CA GLN A 152 -0.21 -10.99 -4.02
C GLN A 152 0.91 -11.68 -4.81
N LEU A 153 2.06 -11.03 -4.91
CA LEU A 153 3.22 -11.50 -5.71
C LEU A 153 4.04 -12.60 -5.03
N ALA A 154 3.89 -12.81 -3.73
CA ALA A 154 4.41 -13.96 -2.98
C ALA A 154 3.32 -15.02 -2.67
N GLY A 155 2.11 -14.81 -3.18
CA GLY A 155 0.95 -15.68 -2.95
C GLY A 155 0.89 -16.87 -3.91
N PRO A 156 -0.10 -17.75 -3.75
CA PRO A 156 -0.23 -18.96 -4.56
C PRO A 156 -0.53 -18.70 -6.04
N CYS A 157 -1.04 -17.52 -6.37
CA CYS A 157 -1.35 -17.12 -7.76
C CYS A 157 -0.30 -16.15 -8.35
N ALA A 158 0.89 -16.05 -7.76
CA ALA A 158 1.92 -15.09 -8.17
C ALA A 158 2.32 -15.25 -9.63
N ASP A 159 2.56 -16.47 -10.11
CA ASP A 159 2.89 -16.73 -11.52
C ASP A 159 1.78 -16.28 -12.49
N LEU A 160 0.51 -16.53 -12.13
CA LEU A 160 -0.63 -16.06 -12.93
C LEU A 160 -0.66 -14.54 -13.02
N LEU A 161 -0.47 -13.86 -11.87
CA LEU A 161 -0.49 -12.39 -11.82
C LEU A 161 0.68 -11.78 -12.58
N VAL A 162 1.87 -12.40 -12.52
CA VAL A 162 3.04 -11.94 -13.26
C VAL A 162 2.87 -12.19 -14.77
N ASN A 163 2.36 -13.36 -15.18
CA ASN A 163 2.02 -13.62 -16.60
C ASN A 163 1.04 -12.58 -17.13
N TRP A 164 0.02 -12.24 -16.34
CA TRP A 164 -0.93 -11.19 -16.71
C TRP A 164 -0.27 -9.82 -16.78
N LEU A 165 0.55 -9.45 -15.79
CA LEU A 165 1.28 -8.17 -15.78
C LEU A 165 2.17 -8.01 -17.01
N GLU A 166 2.89 -9.07 -17.40
CA GLU A 166 3.72 -9.10 -18.61
C GLU A 166 2.91 -8.95 -19.91
N SER A 167 1.64 -9.32 -19.91
CA SER A 167 0.75 -9.21 -21.06
C SER A 167 0.11 -7.82 -21.22
N LEU A 168 0.21 -6.96 -20.20
CA LEU A 168 -0.40 -5.63 -20.23
C LEU A 168 0.43 -4.65 -21.07
N ASP A 169 -0.23 -3.98 -22.00
CA ASP A 169 0.39 -2.92 -22.79
C ASP A 169 0.05 -1.54 -22.23
N ALA A 170 1.04 -0.64 -22.22
CA ALA A 170 0.91 0.75 -21.76
C ALA A 170 0.31 0.91 -20.33
N VAL A 171 0.51 -0.05 -19.45
CA VAL A 171 0.16 -0.01 -18.05
C VAL A 171 1.43 0.18 -17.22
N THR A 172 1.39 1.06 -16.20
CA THR A 172 2.50 1.25 -15.26
C THR A 172 2.13 0.58 -13.94
N ALA A 173 2.84 -0.48 -13.56
CA ALA A 173 2.67 -1.07 -12.24
C ALA A 173 3.30 -0.18 -11.15
N PHE A 174 2.61 -0.06 -10.02
CA PHE A 174 3.11 0.48 -8.77
C PHE A 174 3.09 -0.66 -7.74
N ILE A 175 4.26 -1.06 -7.28
CA ILE A 175 4.40 -2.24 -6.42
C ILE A 175 4.98 -1.84 -5.06
N ASP A 176 4.20 -2.08 -4.00
CA ASP A 176 4.70 -2.11 -2.64
C ASP A 176 4.94 -3.58 -2.26
N PHE A 177 6.20 -3.97 -2.17
CA PHE A 177 6.53 -5.36 -1.86
C PHE A 177 6.18 -5.73 -0.42
N GLY A 178 6.19 -4.76 0.50
CA GLY A 178 5.98 -5.02 1.90
C GLY A 178 6.98 -6.05 2.45
N PRO A 179 6.69 -6.68 3.58
CA PRO A 179 7.59 -7.66 4.20
C PRO A 179 7.77 -8.94 3.37
N ARG A 180 7.08 -9.06 2.22
CA ARG A 180 7.08 -10.25 1.36
C ARG A 180 8.17 -10.25 0.30
N ILE A 181 8.97 -9.19 0.18
CA ILE A 181 10.04 -9.11 -0.82
C ILE A 181 11.02 -10.30 -0.75
N ALA A 182 11.34 -10.77 0.45
CA ALA A 182 12.21 -11.92 0.66
C ALA A 182 11.56 -13.28 0.31
N ASP A 183 10.22 -13.32 0.26
CA ASP A 183 9.46 -14.55 -0.03
C ASP A 183 9.26 -14.75 -1.55
N ILE A 184 9.56 -13.74 -2.38
CA ILE A 184 9.40 -13.81 -3.83
C ILE A 184 10.61 -14.52 -4.44
N PRO A 185 10.40 -15.63 -5.18
CA PRO A 185 11.52 -16.33 -5.85
C PRO A 185 12.27 -15.38 -6.78
N ALA A 186 13.62 -15.48 -6.79
CA ALA A 186 14.47 -14.58 -7.56
C ALA A 186 14.12 -14.55 -9.06
N ALA A 187 13.74 -15.69 -9.65
CA ALA A 187 13.31 -15.76 -11.05
C ALA A 187 12.00 -14.98 -11.30
N LEU A 188 11.05 -15.04 -10.36
CA LEU A 188 9.80 -14.31 -10.45
C LEU A 188 10.02 -12.82 -10.24
N LEU A 189 10.85 -12.43 -9.26
CA LEU A 189 11.25 -11.04 -9.03
C LEU A 189 11.91 -10.44 -10.29
N ALA A 190 12.77 -11.18 -10.96
CA ALA A 190 13.39 -10.72 -12.21
C ALA A 190 12.35 -10.42 -13.30
N ARG A 191 11.30 -11.25 -13.42
CA ARG A 191 10.20 -11.03 -14.39
C ARG A 191 9.38 -9.80 -14.00
N ILE A 192 9.05 -9.64 -12.72
CA ILE A 192 8.35 -8.46 -12.21
C ILE A 192 9.14 -7.18 -12.55
N MET A 193 10.46 -7.20 -12.28
CA MET A 193 11.32 -6.04 -12.54
C MET A 193 11.51 -5.75 -14.03
N ALA A 194 11.41 -6.76 -14.91
CA ALA A 194 11.40 -6.56 -16.36
C ALA A 194 10.20 -5.73 -16.86
N CYS A 195 9.09 -5.71 -16.11
CA CYS A 195 7.94 -4.84 -16.38
C CYS A 195 8.17 -3.38 -15.96
N LYS A 196 9.34 -3.04 -15.41
CA LYS A 196 9.74 -1.68 -14.98
C LYS A 196 8.71 -0.98 -14.09
N PRO A 197 8.27 -1.61 -12.99
CA PRO A 197 7.28 -1.01 -12.09
C PRO A 197 7.87 0.19 -11.35
N ILE A 198 7.04 1.09 -10.86
CA ILE A 198 7.42 1.99 -9.77
C ILE A 198 7.39 1.18 -8.49
N VAL A 199 8.51 1.07 -7.78
CA VAL A 199 8.62 0.26 -6.57
C VAL A 199 8.65 1.13 -5.33
N SER A 200 7.89 0.74 -4.30
CA SER A 200 7.89 1.37 -2.98
C SER A 200 8.39 0.37 -1.94
N LEU A 201 9.39 0.77 -1.16
CA LEU A 201 10.00 0.00 -0.09
C LEU A 201 10.03 0.82 1.20
N ASN A 202 9.91 0.17 2.35
CA ASN A 202 10.28 0.77 3.62
C ASN A 202 11.79 0.57 3.89
N ARG A 203 12.28 1.08 5.02
CA ARG A 203 13.69 0.98 5.42
C ARG A 203 14.19 -0.48 5.50
N GLN A 204 13.40 -1.38 6.06
CA GLN A 204 13.79 -2.79 6.23
C GLN A 204 13.80 -3.52 4.88
N GLU A 205 12.81 -3.29 4.07
CA GLU A 205 12.71 -3.82 2.71
C GLU A 205 13.84 -3.31 1.81
N ALA A 206 14.20 -2.01 1.95
CA ALA A 206 15.34 -1.44 1.24
C ALA A 206 16.67 -2.06 1.66
N ALA A 207 16.83 -2.43 2.93
CA ALA A 207 18.02 -3.16 3.39
C ALA A 207 18.12 -4.56 2.75
N VAL A 208 17.00 -5.27 2.61
CA VAL A 208 16.95 -6.55 1.88
C VAL A 208 17.34 -6.35 0.41
N ALA A 209 16.83 -5.31 -0.24
CA ALA A 209 17.18 -4.98 -1.61
C ALA A 209 18.67 -4.61 -1.75
N ALA A 210 19.25 -3.90 -0.78
CA ALA A 210 20.63 -3.47 -0.74
C ALA A 210 21.62 -4.64 -0.77
N GLU A 211 21.32 -5.74 -0.07
CA GLU A 211 22.14 -6.95 -0.11
C GLU A 211 22.27 -7.50 -1.54
N GLY A 212 21.15 -7.57 -2.26
CA GLY A 212 21.13 -8.02 -3.67
C GLY A 212 21.85 -7.05 -4.63
N LEU A 213 21.91 -5.75 -4.27
CA LEU A 213 22.58 -4.70 -5.03
C LEU A 213 24.06 -4.51 -4.63
N LYS A 214 24.52 -5.14 -3.54
CA LYS A 214 25.85 -4.97 -2.96
C LYS A 214 26.15 -3.51 -2.56
N VAL A 215 25.17 -2.84 -2.01
CA VAL A 215 25.25 -1.47 -1.48
C VAL A 215 25.10 -1.52 0.04
N ALA A 216 25.70 -0.59 0.78
CA ALA A 216 25.46 -0.47 2.21
C ALA A 216 23.98 -0.14 2.48
N GLY A 217 23.35 -0.84 3.43
CA GLY A 217 21.90 -0.73 3.68
C GLY A 217 21.44 0.63 4.23
N ASP A 218 22.36 1.48 4.67
CA ASP A 218 22.15 2.85 5.16
C ASP A 218 22.44 3.93 4.08
N ASP A 219 23.11 3.55 2.97
CA ASP A 219 23.32 4.42 1.80
C ASP A 219 22.11 4.41 0.87
N ILE A 220 21.06 5.12 1.25
CA ILE A 220 19.79 5.14 0.50
C ILE A 220 19.96 5.76 -0.90
N GLU A 221 20.80 6.76 -1.06
CA GLU A 221 21.09 7.33 -2.38
C GLU A 221 21.79 6.31 -3.27
N GLY A 222 22.79 5.60 -2.73
CA GLY A 222 23.47 4.51 -3.43
C GLY A 222 22.52 3.39 -3.81
N ILE A 223 21.58 3.02 -2.93
CA ILE A 223 20.53 2.03 -3.23
C ILE A 223 19.67 2.51 -4.41
N CYS A 224 19.18 3.75 -4.40
CA CYS A 224 18.38 4.30 -5.50
C CYS A 224 19.15 4.28 -6.83
N ARG A 225 20.42 4.65 -6.80
CA ARG A 225 21.30 4.66 -7.98
C ARG A 225 21.51 3.26 -8.54
N ALA A 226 21.94 2.32 -7.69
CA ALA A 226 22.18 0.94 -8.09
C ALA A 226 20.89 0.23 -8.56
N TRP A 227 19.75 0.58 -7.95
CA TRP A 227 18.44 0.08 -8.37
C TRP A 227 18.10 0.53 -9.79
N LEU A 228 18.24 1.82 -10.08
CA LEU A 228 17.99 2.38 -11.41
C LEU A 228 18.94 1.78 -12.45
N GLU A 229 20.21 1.65 -12.13
CA GLU A 229 21.21 1.03 -13.03
C GLU A 229 20.86 -0.43 -13.34
N ARG A 230 20.39 -1.18 -12.34
CA ARG A 230 20.11 -2.60 -12.49
C ARG A 230 18.76 -2.89 -13.15
N TYR A 231 17.71 -2.16 -12.78
CA TYR A 231 16.34 -2.50 -13.13
C TYR A 231 15.66 -1.50 -14.06
N ASP A 232 16.26 -0.34 -14.30
CA ASP A 232 15.69 0.73 -15.10
C ASP A 232 14.25 1.08 -14.64
N SER A 233 14.04 1.10 -13.32
CA SER A 233 12.73 1.15 -12.66
C SER A 233 12.76 2.18 -11.54
N PRO A 234 11.77 3.10 -11.45
CA PRO A 234 11.71 4.06 -10.37
C PRO A 234 11.58 3.39 -9.00
N LEU A 235 12.26 3.95 -8.00
CA LEU A 235 12.25 3.47 -6.63
C LEU A 235 11.85 4.58 -5.66
N ILE A 236 11.03 4.22 -4.68
CA ILE A 236 10.70 5.03 -3.50
C ILE A 236 11.16 4.27 -2.27
N VAL A 237 11.91 4.94 -1.37
CA VAL A 237 12.32 4.37 -0.08
C VAL A 237 11.77 5.23 1.03
N ARG A 238 10.80 4.71 1.78
CA ARG A 238 10.17 5.36 2.93
C ARG A 238 11.06 5.19 4.17
N LEU A 239 11.33 6.29 4.88
CA LEU A 239 12.27 6.35 5.99
C LEU A 239 11.63 6.89 7.27
N ASP A 240 10.39 6.52 7.55
CA ASP A 240 9.65 6.89 8.73
C ASP A 240 9.65 8.43 8.95
N LYS A 241 10.04 8.87 10.15
CA LYS A 241 10.17 10.31 10.48
C LYS A 241 11.20 11.08 9.64
N GLN A 242 11.97 10.41 8.81
CA GLN A 242 12.95 11.05 7.92
C GLN A 242 12.37 11.36 6.53
N GLY A 243 11.10 11.05 6.28
CA GLY A 243 10.45 11.23 4.98
C GLY A 243 10.74 10.09 4.03
N ALA A 244 11.03 10.40 2.77
CA ALA A 244 11.29 9.38 1.76
C ALA A 244 12.41 9.81 0.80
N TRP A 245 13.07 8.83 0.20
CA TRP A 245 13.89 9.02 -0.99
C TRP A 245 13.15 8.52 -2.21
N TYR A 246 13.46 9.10 -3.36
CA TYR A 246 13.00 8.62 -4.65
C TYR A 246 14.17 8.58 -5.64
N GLY A 247 14.14 7.59 -6.52
CA GLY A 247 15.01 7.50 -7.69
C GLY A 247 14.15 7.37 -8.95
N SER A 248 14.43 8.19 -9.94
CA SER A 248 13.81 8.14 -11.27
C SER A 248 14.86 8.42 -12.35
N HIS A 249 14.51 8.24 -13.63
CA HIS A 249 15.41 8.56 -14.74
C HIS A 249 15.79 10.05 -14.82
N THR A 250 15.00 10.93 -14.18
CA THR A 250 15.22 12.37 -14.22
C THR A 250 15.96 12.90 -13.02
N ALA A 251 15.82 12.26 -11.86
CA ALA A 251 16.42 12.70 -10.62
C ALA A 251 16.44 11.62 -9.54
N ILE A 252 17.41 11.72 -8.64
CA ILE A 252 17.43 11.04 -7.34
C ILE A 252 17.39 12.14 -6.28
N GLY A 253 16.55 11.98 -5.26
CA GLY A 253 16.43 13.00 -4.23
C GLY A 253 15.66 12.55 -3.01
N ARG A 254 15.67 13.41 -2.00
CA ARG A 254 14.95 13.22 -0.74
C ARG A 254 13.72 14.12 -0.69
N VAL A 255 12.62 13.58 -0.19
CA VAL A 255 11.39 14.31 0.11
C VAL A 255 11.24 14.37 1.62
N ALA A 256 11.11 15.60 2.14
CA ALA A 256 10.98 15.82 3.58
C ALA A 256 9.70 15.17 4.15
N PRO A 257 9.70 14.76 5.42
CA PRO A 257 8.49 14.35 6.12
C PRO A 257 7.61 15.57 6.41
N PHE A 258 6.34 15.33 6.74
CA PHE A 258 5.48 16.33 7.37
C PHE A 258 5.43 16.10 8.88
N PRO A 259 5.26 17.13 9.71
CA PRO A 259 5.15 16.98 11.16
C PRO A 259 3.97 16.09 11.55
N ALA A 260 4.19 15.18 12.51
CA ALA A 260 3.16 14.29 13.01
C ALA A 260 3.45 13.89 14.47
N ILE A 261 2.39 13.73 15.26
CA ILE A 261 2.43 13.07 16.55
C ILE A 261 1.98 11.63 16.34
N VAL A 262 2.90 10.69 16.45
CA VAL A 262 2.63 9.28 16.15
C VAL A 262 1.77 8.65 17.25
N LEU A 263 0.57 8.21 16.89
CA LEU A 263 -0.36 7.45 17.74
C LEU A 263 -0.47 5.99 17.29
N ASP A 264 -0.47 5.73 15.98
CA ASP A 264 -0.55 4.40 15.38
C ASP A 264 0.13 4.42 14.00
N THR A 265 0.76 3.32 13.60
CA THR A 265 1.44 3.23 12.30
C THR A 265 0.73 2.30 11.31
N ILE A 266 -0.41 1.71 11.72
CA ILE A 266 -1.19 0.82 10.87
C ILE A 266 -1.70 1.59 9.65
N GLY A 267 -1.52 1.01 8.45
CA GLY A 267 -1.99 1.61 7.19
C GLY A 267 -1.18 2.80 6.68
N ALA A 268 -0.15 3.27 7.40
CA ALA A 268 0.67 4.41 6.98
C ALA A 268 1.36 4.16 5.62
N GLY A 269 1.91 2.96 5.41
CA GLY A 269 2.52 2.56 4.15
C GLY A 269 1.53 2.53 2.99
N ASP A 270 0.37 1.92 3.21
CA ASP A 270 -0.70 1.85 2.20
C ASP A 270 -1.23 3.25 1.85
N SER A 271 -1.43 4.09 2.88
CA SER A 271 -1.90 5.46 2.67
C SER A 271 -0.85 6.34 1.98
N HIS A 272 0.44 6.12 2.27
CA HIS A 272 1.53 6.73 1.50
C HIS A 272 1.47 6.31 0.03
N ALA A 273 1.28 5.02 -0.25
CA ALA A 273 1.13 4.50 -1.60
C ALA A 273 -0.10 5.10 -2.30
N GLY A 274 -1.25 5.18 -1.60
CA GLY A 274 -2.47 5.81 -2.10
C GLY A 274 -2.29 7.28 -2.45
N GLY A 275 -1.66 8.06 -1.56
CA GLY A 275 -1.33 9.47 -1.82
C GLY A 275 -0.36 9.65 -2.99
N THR A 276 0.67 8.80 -3.06
CA THR A 276 1.62 8.81 -4.18
C THR A 276 0.92 8.48 -5.51
N LEU A 277 0.07 7.47 -5.53
CA LEU A 277 -0.72 7.11 -6.71
C LEU A 277 -1.67 8.23 -7.14
N ALA A 278 -2.29 8.93 -6.18
CA ALA A 278 -3.15 10.08 -6.48
C ALA A 278 -2.36 11.19 -7.20
N GLY A 279 -1.19 11.55 -6.69
CA GLY A 279 -0.31 12.53 -7.33
C GLY A 279 0.15 12.08 -8.73
N LEU A 280 0.57 10.83 -8.89
CA LEU A 280 0.96 10.26 -10.19
C LEU A 280 -0.21 10.22 -11.17
N ALA A 281 -1.42 9.92 -10.70
CA ALA A 281 -2.63 9.95 -11.52
C ALA A 281 -2.96 11.36 -12.01
N ALA A 282 -2.67 12.38 -11.21
CA ALA A 282 -2.81 13.79 -11.59
C ALA A 282 -1.65 14.31 -12.49
N GLY A 283 -0.71 13.44 -12.88
CA GLY A 283 0.43 13.82 -13.72
C GLY A 283 1.54 14.57 -12.99
N TRP A 284 1.58 14.52 -11.66
CA TRP A 284 2.64 15.15 -10.88
C TRP A 284 3.97 14.39 -11.06
N SER A 285 5.08 15.08 -10.83
CA SER A 285 6.39 14.44 -10.79
C SER A 285 6.45 13.38 -9.67
N LEU A 286 7.36 12.40 -9.77
CA LEU A 286 7.53 11.40 -8.72
C LEU A 286 7.83 12.05 -7.35
N ALA A 287 8.67 13.09 -7.33
CA ALA A 287 9.00 13.83 -6.11
C ALA A 287 7.76 14.47 -5.47
N ASP A 288 6.92 15.12 -6.28
CA ASP A 288 5.71 15.79 -5.80
C ASP A 288 4.64 14.77 -5.35
N ALA A 289 4.51 13.67 -6.07
CA ALA A 289 3.61 12.57 -5.71
C ALA A 289 4.04 11.91 -4.38
N VAL A 290 5.34 11.68 -4.17
CA VAL A 290 5.89 11.18 -2.89
C VAL A 290 5.67 12.19 -1.77
N SER A 291 5.73 13.50 -2.06
CA SER A 291 5.42 14.53 -1.06
C SER A 291 3.96 14.44 -0.59
N LEU A 292 3.01 14.22 -1.51
CA LEU A 292 1.62 13.95 -1.15
C LEU A 292 1.49 12.66 -0.33
N GLY A 293 2.20 11.60 -0.72
CA GLY A 293 2.27 10.36 0.06
C GLY A 293 2.75 10.58 1.50
N ASN A 294 3.84 11.36 1.68
CA ASN A 294 4.35 11.72 3.01
C ASN A 294 3.31 12.50 3.83
N ALA A 295 2.61 13.45 3.24
CA ALA A 295 1.60 14.26 3.93
C ALA A 295 0.40 13.39 4.37
N VAL A 296 -0.10 12.52 3.50
CA VAL A 296 -1.18 11.57 3.83
C VAL A 296 -0.74 10.61 4.93
N ALA A 297 0.46 10.04 4.84
CA ALA A 297 1.00 9.14 5.86
C ALA A 297 1.18 9.84 7.21
N SER A 298 1.63 11.10 7.24
CA SER A 298 1.77 11.87 8.49
C SER A 298 0.41 12.13 9.15
N TYR A 299 -0.63 12.36 8.37
CA TYR A 299 -2.00 12.45 8.90
C TYR A 299 -2.44 11.11 9.50
N VAL A 300 -2.24 10.00 8.78
CA VAL A 300 -2.64 8.66 9.22
C VAL A 300 -1.97 8.26 10.53
N VAL A 301 -0.65 8.46 10.67
CA VAL A 301 0.05 8.08 11.90
C VAL A 301 -0.38 8.92 13.13
N SER A 302 -1.04 10.05 12.92
CA SER A 302 -1.62 10.88 13.98
C SER A 302 -3.04 10.44 14.40
N HIS A 303 -3.54 9.33 13.85
CA HIS A 303 -4.86 8.76 14.13
C HIS A 303 -4.71 7.26 14.44
N ARG A 304 -5.75 6.66 15.00
CA ARG A 304 -5.75 5.22 15.30
C ARG A 304 -6.52 4.44 14.24
N GLY A 305 -5.98 3.28 13.84
CA GLY A 305 -6.58 2.35 12.89
C GLY A 305 -6.09 2.53 11.46
N GLY A 306 -6.27 1.49 10.63
CA GLY A 306 -5.77 1.46 9.24
C GLY A 306 -6.63 2.21 8.23
N ASP A 307 -7.87 2.56 8.58
CA ASP A 307 -8.85 3.21 7.71
C ASP A 307 -8.98 4.73 7.95
N CYS A 308 -7.95 5.36 8.50
CA CYS A 308 -7.96 6.76 8.91
C CYS A 308 -7.33 7.73 7.89
N ALA A 309 -7.16 7.33 6.62
CA ALA A 309 -6.70 8.24 5.57
C ALA A 309 -7.58 9.50 5.50
N PRO A 310 -7.02 10.70 5.32
CA PRO A 310 -7.79 11.94 5.32
C PRO A 310 -8.65 12.09 4.06
N HIS A 311 -9.79 12.75 4.21
CA HIS A 311 -10.44 13.40 3.08
C HIS A 311 -9.61 14.60 2.61
N LEU A 312 -9.79 15.01 1.35
CA LEU A 312 -9.01 16.10 0.77
C LEU A 312 -9.10 17.39 1.60
N GLU A 313 -10.29 17.70 2.15
CA GLU A 313 -10.52 18.86 3.02
C GLU A 313 -9.72 18.75 4.33
N GLN A 314 -9.73 17.57 4.96
CA GLN A 314 -8.97 17.32 6.20
C GLN A 314 -7.45 17.40 5.97
N LEU A 315 -6.97 16.89 4.84
CA LEU A 315 -5.57 17.02 4.47
C LEU A 315 -5.19 18.50 4.28
N ASN A 316 -6.06 19.25 3.62
CA ASN A 316 -5.88 20.66 3.38
C ASN A 316 -5.79 21.47 4.69
N GLU A 317 -6.68 21.21 5.64
CA GLU A 317 -6.66 21.82 6.98
C GLU A 317 -5.38 21.46 7.75
N ALA A 318 -4.97 20.20 7.71
CA ALA A 318 -3.76 19.73 8.38
C ALA A 318 -2.48 20.41 7.83
N LEU A 319 -2.42 20.66 6.52
CA LEU A 319 -1.31 21.35 5.89
C LEU A 319 -1.24 22.83 6.29
N LEU A 320 -2.39 23.51 6.42
CA LEU A 320 -2.43 24.90 6.90
C LEU A 320 -1.94 25.02 8.34
N LEU A 321 -2.39 24.12 9.22
CA LEU A 321 -1.94 24.09 10.62
C LEU A 321 -0.44 23.77 10.74
N ALA A 322 0.14 22.99 9.83
CA ALA A 322 1.55 22.67 9.82
C ALA A 322 2.42 23.89 9.47
N ASP A 323 1.93 24.81 8.62
CA ASP A 323 2.64 26.04 8.26
C ASP A 323 2.64 27.09 9.40
N GLU A 324 1.57 27.13 10.23
CA GLU A 324 1.47 28.08 11.35
C GLU A 324 2.41 27.75 12.52
N ASN A 325 2.95 26.54 12.58
CA ASN A 325 3.78 26.04 13.67
C ASN A 325 5.30 26.00 13.32
N VAL A 326 5.72 26.52 12.17
CA VAL A 326 7.10 26.67 11.74
C VAL A 326 7.55 28.12 11.89
#